data_cd305ff6f7029348d623c553a92b50c6
#
_entry.id   cd305ff6f7029348d623c553a92b50c6
#
_cell.length_a   1.000
_cell.length_b   1.000
_cell.length_c   1.000
_cell.angle_alpha   90.00
_cell.angle_beta   90.00
_cell.angle_gamma   90.00
#
_symmetry.space_group_name_H-M   'P 1'
#
loop_
_entity.id
_entity.type
_entity.pdbx_description
1 polymer ?
#
loop_
_entity_poly.entity_id
_entity_poly.type
_entity_poly.pdbx_seq_one_letter_code
_entity_poly.pdbx_strand_id
1 'polypeptide(L)'
;MKKTYFLLILSIISQFGFTQQNYRLTYDQLKEFEGLYEYINQTTLKIAASPVDTLLYAIIDKSKYPLTPADKDLFLNRQGDKIQFFRNKANAILGYIIYHDTLKLISKNVSFPKETWYPRPATAERFKYNYERPEDIQDGLAIGDVEKSGLDTALLAEMIEKIVDRTYPDVHSVLIIKDGKLVFEEYFYDHAKDTLQELRSATKSFISALTGIAIDKGFIKNINEKVISYFPEYTLANNSDLKRQITIENLLTNQTGLDCDITNEKAEGNETKLYNSDDWVKFSLDLPMIDIPGGKGMYCTGNSIILGKIIEKETKQPLPEFAKQTLFRPLGITEFKWQFNLDKSNAETFGQLNLRPRDLAKFGLLYLNKGNWNGEQLISSDWVTQSLKKQSIIQGVDYGYQWWIKYLDADGVRYYGKAAQGNGGQKIYIWESQNMVTVITGGNYNIQSPSDELIRKYILPAFNKK
;
A
#
# COMPACT_ATOMS: atom_id res chain seq x y z
N MET A 1 -53.86 -44.27 26.49
CA MET A 1 -53.91 -43.38 25.35
C MET A 1 -53.86 -41.93 25.86
N LYS A 2 -52.66 -41.32 25.88
CA LYS A 2 -52.49 -39.90 26.26
C LYS A 2 -52.15 -39.15 24.97
N LYS A 3 -53.02 -38.22 24.57
CA LYS A 3 -52.81 -37.30 23.46
C LYS A 3 -51.94 -36.13 23.93
N THR A 4 -50.78 -36.02 23.36
CA THR A 4 -49.88 -34.88 23.59
C THR A 4 -50.18 -33.84 22.50
N TYR A 5 -50.65 -32.67 22.91
CA TYR A 5 -50.83 -31.52 22.01
C TYR A 5 -49.50 -30.79 21.90
N PHE A 6 -48.97 -30.68 20.66
CA PHE A 6 -47.83 -29.88 20.31
C PHE A 6 -48.35 -28.44 20.03
N LEU A 7 -48.01 -27.50 20.93
CA LEU A 7 -48.26 -26.08 20.71
C LEU A 7 -47.16 -25.56 19.80
N LEU A 8 -47.51 -25.18 18.57
CA LEU A 8 -46.64 -24.42 17.65
C LEU A 8 -46.69 -22.97 18.07
N ILE A 9 -45.63 -22.47 18.73
CA ILE A 9 -45.44 -21.04 18.97
C ILE A 9 -44.84 -20.46 17.68
N LEU A 10 -45.66 -19.78 16.87
CA LEU A 10 -45.20 -18.92 15.80
C LEU A 10 -44.58 -17.66 16.43
N SER A 11 -43.27 -17.60 16.52
CA SER A 11 -42.56 -16.35 16.79
C SER A 11 -42.58 -15.48 15.55
N ILE A 12 -43.46 -14.49 15.55
CA ILE A 12 -43.40 -13.39 14.57
C ILE A 12 -42.16 -12.55 14.93
N ILE A 13 -41.04 -12.85 14.23
CA ILE A 13 -39.89 -11.94 14.21
C ILE A 13 -40.30 -10.77 13.29
N SER A 14 -40.75 -9.69 13.90
CA SER A 14 -40.88 -8.41 13.20
C SER A 14 -39.47 -7.95 12.83
N GLN A 15 -39.06 -8.25 11.58
CA GLN A 15 -37.91 -7.59 10.97
C GLN A 15 -38.28 -6.10 10.82
N PHE A 16 -37.93 -5.30 11.81
CA PHE A 16 -37.75 -3.86 11.59
C PHE A 16 -36.54 -3.71 10.67
N GLY A 17 -36.77 -3.86 9.37
CA GLY A 17 -35.86 -3.37 8.36
C GLY A 17 -35.83 -1.86 8.49
N PHE A 18 -34.83 -1.33 9.18
CA PHE A 18 -34.43 0.07 9.00
C PHE A 18 -33.98 0.18 7.55
N THR A 19 -34.88 0.57 6.66
CA THR A 19 -34.52 1.16 5.38
C THR A 19 -33.78 2.45 5.72
N GLN A 20 -32.46 2.37 5.82
CA GLN A 20 -31.60 3.52 5.86
C GLN A 20 -31.87 4.28 4.55
N GLN A 21 -32.68 5.32 4.63
CA GLN A 21 -32.98 6.18 3.49
C GLN A 21 -31.64 6.78 3.09
N ASN A 22 -31.04 6.27 1.97
CA ASN A 22 -29.76 6.73 1.49
C ASN A 22 -29.84 8.23 1.22
N TYR A 23 -29.27 9.02 2.13
CA TYR A 23 -29.15 10.45 1.94
C TYR A 23 -28.26 10.70 0.73
N ARG A 24 -28.78 11.34 -0.30
CA ARG A 24 -28.06 11.58 -1.55
C ARG A 24 -28.03 13.06 -1.85
N LEU A 25 -26.88 13.52 -2.31
CA LEU A 25 -26.68 14.87 -2.82
C LEU A 25 -26.37 14.80 -4.31
N THR A 26 -26.81 15.82 -5.04
CA THR A 26 -26.42 16.00 -6.44
C THR A 26 -24.97 16.50 -6.51
N TYR A 27 -24.33 16.35 -7.68
CA TYR A 27 -22.99 16.87 -7.92
C TYR A 27 -22.88 18.38 -7.57
N ASP A 28 -23.86 19.19 -7.99
CA ASP A 28 -23.86 20.64 -7.70
C ASP A 28 -23.99 20.94 -6.20
N GLN A 29 -24.75 20.13 -5.46
CA GLN A 29 -24.84 20.27 -4.01
C GLN A 29 -23.52 19.88 -3.33
N LEU A 30 -22.82 18.86 -3.83
CA LEU A 30 -21.50 18.45 -3.33
C LEU A 30 -20.44 19.53 -3.54
N LYS A 31 -20.52 20.32 -4.61
CA LYS A 31 -19.59 21.45 -4.87
C LYS A 31 -19.59 22.51 -3.78
N GLU A 32 -20.65 22.63 -2.99
CA GLU A 32 -20.67 23.56 -1.85
C GLU A 32 -19.57 23.25 -0.83
N PHE A 33 -19.15 21.98 -0.75
CA PHE A 33 -18.14 21.50 0.19
C PHE A 33 -16.72 21.60 -0.36
N GLU A 34 -16.52 21.86 -1.66
CA GLU A 34 -15.19 21.98 -2.25
C GLU A 34 -14.37 23.07 -1.59
N GLY A 35 -13.06 22.81 -1.40
CA GLY A 35 -12.14 23.77 -0.80
C GLY A 35 -10.84 23.16 -0.34
N LEU A 36 -9.94 24.03 0.07
CA LEU A 36 -8.72 23.70 0.82
C LEU A 36 -9.05 23.89 2.31
N TYR A 37 -8.79 22.87 3.10
CA TYR A 37 -9.10 22.84 4.53
C TYR A 37 -7.85 22.57 5.35
N GLU A 38 -7.88 22.99 6.60
CA GLU A 38 -6.95 22.50 7.61
C GLU A 38 -7.12 20.98 7.75
N TYR A 39 -6.04 20.32 8.07
CA TYR A 39 -6.00 18.90 8.38
C TYR A 39 -5.12 18.65 9.60
N ILE A 40 -5.09 17.42 10.10
CA ILE A 40 -4.29 17.07 11.29
C ILE A 40 -2.84 17.54 11.19
N ASN A 41 -2.20 17.77 12.33
CA ASN A 41 -0.79 18.16 12.43
C ASN A 41 -0.43 19.45 11.64
N GLN A 42 -1.33 20.43 11.58
CA GLN A 42 -1.13 21.71 10.88
C GLN A 42 -0.90 21.58 9.37
N THR A 43 -1.35 20.49 8.78
CA THR A 43 -1.32 20.27 7.35
C THR A 43 -2.65 20.64 6.68
N THR A 44 -2.78 20.38 5.38
CA THR A 44 -3.97 20.69 4.62
C THR A 44 -4.42 19.50 3.78
N LEU A 45 -5.73 19.45 3.50
CA LEU A 45 -6.31 18.58 2.48
C LEU A 45 -7.24 19.38 1.57
N LYS A 46 -7.46 18.86 0.36
CA LYS A 46 -8.51 19.37 -0.52
C LYS A 46 -9.74 18.50 -0.38
N ILE A 47 -10.92 19.14 -0.41
CA ILE A 47 -12.20 18.44 -0.54
C ILE A 47 -12.76 18.76 -1.92
N ALA A 48 -13.14 17.72 -2.65
CA ALA A 48 -13.60 17.80 -4.03
C ALA A 48 -14.84 16.95 -4.28
N ALA A 49 -15.77 17.47 -5.06
CA ALA A 49 -16.90 16.71 -5.59
C ALA A 49 -16.46 15.89 -6.82
N SER A 50 -16.84 14.63 -6.86
CA SER A 50 -16.56 13.77 -8.01
C SER A 50 -17.69 13.85 -9.04
N PRO A 51 -17.38 14.18 -10.29
CA PRO A 51 -18.36 14.14 -11.38
C PRO A 51 -18.68 12.70 -11.84
N VAL A 52 -17.96 11.71 -11.32
CA VAL A 52 -18.00 10.33 -11.79
C VAL A 52 -19.03 9.50 -11.04
N ASP A 53 -19.05 9.59 -9.71
CA ASP A 53 -19.86 8.75 -8.82
C ASP A 53 -20.73 9.54 -7.84
N THR A 54 -20.72 10.88 -7.94
CA THR A 54 -21.48 11.78 -7.06
C THR A 54 -21.16 11.59 -5.58
N LEU A 55 -19.86 11.38 -5.27
CA LEU A 55 -19.32 11.38 -3.92
C LEU A 55 -18.47 12.62 -3.68
N LEU A 56 -18.27 12.93 -2.41
CA LEU A 56 -17.25 13.89 -1.99
C LEU A 56 -15.96 13.13 -1.72
N TYR A 57 -14.82 13.74 -1.95
CA TYR A 57 -13.51 13.14 -1.70
C TYR A 57 -12.64 14.07 -0.88
N ALA A 58 -12.02 13.53 0.18
CA ALA A 58 -10.86 14.13 0.79
C ALA A 58 -9.63 13.73 -0.01
N ILE A 59 -8.87 14.71 -0.50
CA ILE A 59 -7.66 14.49 -1.30
C ILE A 59 -6.45 14.99 -0.50
N ILE A 60 -5.61 14.04 -0.11
CA ILE A 60 -4.36 14.27 0.60
C ILE A 60 -3.24 13.93 -0.38
N ASP A 61 -2.41 14.89 -0.73
CA ASP A 61 -1.51 14.84 -1.87
C ASP A 61 -2.27 14.44 -3.14
N LYS A 62 -2.11 13.24 -3.67
CA LYS A 62 -2.86 12.68 -4.80
C LYS A 62 -3.79 11.53 -4.40
N SER A 63 -3.80 11.14 -3.14
CA SER A 63 -4.63 10.05 -2.62
C SER A 63 -6.06 10.53 -2.39
N LYS A 64 -7.03 9.84 -2.97
CA LYS A 64 -8.47 10.16 -2.90
C LYS A 64 -9.18 9.25 -1.92
N TYR A 65 -9.84 9.83 -0.92
CA TYR A 65 -10.60 9.10 0.11
C TYR A 65 -12.07 9.49 0.02
N PRO A 66 -12.98 8.59 -0.38
CA PRO A 66 -14.38 8.92 -0.55
C PRO A 66 -15.07 9.21 0.78
N LEU A 67 -15.96 10.19 0.74
CA LEU A 67 -16.84 10.61 1.81
C LEU A 67 -18.27 10.41 1.35
N THR A 68 -18.99 9.48 2.00
CA THR A 68 -20.37 9.15 1.66
C THR A 68 -21.34 10.08 2.42
N PRO A 69 -22.28 10.77 1.76
CA PRO A 69 -23.29 11.55 2.44
C PRO A 69 -24.14 10.68 3.37
N ALA A 70 -24.32 11.10 4.61
CA ALA A 70 -25.11 10.37 5.61
C ALA A 70 -26.30 11.19 6.11
N ASP A 71 -26.16 12.52 6.20
CA ASP A 71 -27.21 13.48 6.57
C ASP A 71 -26.80 14.88 6.09
N LYS A 72 -27.62 15.90 6.38
CA LYS A 72 -27.27 17.29 6.09
C LYS A 72 -25.94 17.65 6.72
N ASP A 73 -24.99 18.07 5.88
CA ASP A 73 -23.63 18.45 6.27
C ASP A 73 -22.83 17.34 6.98
N LEU A 74 -23.31 16.07 6.98
CA LEU A 74 -22.68 14.92 7.59
C LEU A 74 -22.25 13.90 6.52
N PHE A 75 -20.99 13.55 6.55
CA PHE A 75 -20.40 12.53 5.68
C PHE A 75 -19.70 11.45 6.53
N LEU A 76 -19.58 10.26 5.96
CA LEU A 76 -18.83 9.15 6.54
C LEU A 76 -17.66 8.79 5.63
N ASN A 77 -16.48 8.60 6.21
CA ASN A 77 -15.38 7.94 5.50
C ASN A 77 -15.61 6.43 5.44
N ARG A 78 -14.68 5.68 4.80
CA ARG A 78 -14.80 4.22 4.68
C ARG A 78 -14.71 3.47 6.01
N GLN A 79 -14.10 4.06 7.03
CA GLN A 79 -14.02 3.50 8.39
C GLN A 79 -15.29 3.76 9.21
N GLY A 80 -16.21 4.59 8.68
CA GLY A 80 -17.42 4.98 9.38
C GLY A 80 -17.25 6.21 10.28
N ASP A 81 -16.08 6.86 10.24
CA ASP A 81 -15.87 8.09 11.00
C ASP A 81 -16.72 9.22 10.44
N LYS A 82 -17.26 10.01 11.35
CA LYS A 82 -18.14 11.13 11.03
C LYS A 82 -17.35 12.39 10.71
N ILE A 83 -17.59 12.95 9.55
CA ILE A 83 -17.08 14.26 9.09
C ILE A 83 -18.27 15.22 9.04
N GLN A 84 -18.40 16.06 10.07
CA GLN A 84 -19.50 17.00 10.19
C GLN A 84 -19.07 18.40 9.75
N PHE A 85 -19.59 18.89 8.63
CA PHE A 85 -19.36 20.27 8.23
C PHE A 85 -20.19 21.23 9.07
N PHE A 86 -19.65 22.42 9.29
CA PHE A 86 -20.35 23.48 10.01
C PHE A 86 -20.40 24.77 9.19
N ARG A 87 -21.47 25.54 9.42
CA ARG A 87 -21.81 26.74 8.62
C ARG A 87 -21.90 27.99 9.50
N ASN A 88 -21.74 29.15 8.87
CA ASN A 88 -22.02 30.43 9.51
C ASN A 88 -23.52 30.77 9.44
N LYS A 89 -23.90 31.95 10.00
CA LYS A 89 -25.28 32.44 9.96
C LYS A 89 -25.80 32.72 8.53
N ALA A 90 -24.91 32.94 7.58
CA ALA A 90 -25.22 33.11 6.17
C ALA A 90 -25.24 31.79 5.38
N ASN A 91 -25.27 30.67 6.07
CA ASN A 91 -25.26 29.30 5.50
C ASN A 91 -24.00 28.90 4.71
N ALA A 92 -22.90 29.65 4.80
CA ALA A 92 -21.61 29.28 4.14
C ALA A 92 -20.82 28.30 5.00
N ILE A 93 -20.21 27.32 4.35
CA ILE A 93 -19.31 26.35 4.99
C ILE A 93 -18.09 27.09 5.56
N LEU A 94 -17.77 26.83 6.83
CA LEU A 94 -16.60 27.37 7.53
C LEU A 94 -15.52 26.33 7.83
N GLY A 95 -15.86 25.04 7.80
CA GLY A 95 -14.95 23.96 8.13
C GLY A 95 -15.69 22.66 8.40
N TYR A 96 -14.99 21.70 8.99
CA TYR A 96 -15.54 20.41 9.41
C TYR A 96 -15.00 19.98 10.76
N ILE A 97 -15.68 19.04 11.39
CA ILE A 97 -15.29 18.40 12.64
C ILE A 97 -15.09 16.92 12.34
N ILE A 98 -13.97 16.38 12.77
CA ILE A 98 -13.67 14.95 12.78
C ILE A 98 -13.10 14.57 14.15
N TYR A 99 -13.62 13.51 14.76
CA TYR A 99 -13.36 13.14 16.16
C TYR A 99 -13.64 14.31 17.12
N HIS A 100 -12.60 14.97 17.63
CA HIS A 100 -12.68 16.12 18.55
C HIS A 100 -12.05 17.39 17.94
N ASP A 101 -11.53 17.30 16.73
CA ASP A 101 -10.82 18.38 16.07
C ASP A 101 -11.77 19.22 15.20
N THR A 102 -11.66 20.54 15.33
CA THR A 102 -12.35 21.50 14.50
C THR A 102 -11.38 22.10 13.50
N LEU A 103 -11.58 21.78 12.23
CA LEU A 103 -10.68 22.09 11.13
C LEU A 103 -11.37 23.09 10.18
N LYS A 104 -10.69 24.19 9.87
CA LYS A 104 -11.29 25.32 9.15
C LYS A 104 -11.11 25.22 7.65
N LEU A 105 -12.04 25.81 6.93
CA LEU A 105 -11.87 26.12 5.53
C LEU A 105 -10.85 27.25 5.37
N ILE A 106 -9.80 27.01 4.58
CA ILE A 106 -8.75 27.97 4.29
C ILE A 106 -9.10 28.76 3.02
N SER A 107 -9.55 28.06 1.97
CA SER A 107 -9.86 28.69 0.69
C SER A 107 -10.90 27.91 -0.09
N LYS A 108 -11.83 28.64 -0.73
CA LYS A 108 -12.73 28.11 -1.76
C LYS A 108 -12.12 28.11 -3.16
N ASN A 109 -11.02 28.83 -3.34
CA ASN A 109 -10.36 28.91 -4.63
C ASN A 109 -9.47 27.68 -4.86
N VAL A 110 -10.09 26.58 -5.24
CA VAL A 110 -9.46 25.32 -5.61
C VAL A 110 -9.95 24.89 -6.99
N SER A 111 -9.10 24.21 -7.73
CA SER A 111 -9.44 23.63 -9.01
C SER A 111 -9.04 22.14 -9.04
N PHE A 112 -9.84 21.37 -9.74
CA PHE A 112 -9.61 19.94 -9.93
C PHE A 112 -9.59 19.66 -11.44
N PRO A 113 -8.42 19.37 -12.03
CA PRO A 113 -8.32 19.02 -13.44
C PRO A 113 -9.12 17.74 -13.73
N LYS A 114 -9.51 17.54 -14.99
CA LYS A 114 -10.27 16.35 -15.39
C LYS A 114 -9.51 15.06 -15.11
N GLU A 115 -8.20 15.11 -15.21
CA GLU A 115 -7.28 13.99 -14.95
C GLU A 115 -7.36 13.49 -13.50
N THR A 116 -7.83 14.31 -12.55
CA THR A 116 -8.13 13.84 -11.19
C THR A 116 -9.20 12.73 -11.19
N TRP A 117 -10.13 12.77 -12.16
CA TRP A 117 -11.33 11.93 -12.18
C TRP A 117 -11.37 10.92 -13.32
N TYR A 118 -10.64 11.18 -14.39
CA TYR A 118 -10.65 10.34 -15.59
C TYR A 118 -9.26 9.82 -15.91
N PRO A 119 -9.12 8.52 -16.22
CA PRO A 119 -7.81 7.89 -16.44
C PRO A 119 -7.07 8.42 -17.66
N ARG A 120 -7.83 8.91 -18.67
CA ARG A 120 -7.32 9.63 -19.86
C ARG A 120 -8.40 10.60 -20.34
N PRO A 121 -8.05 11.61 -21.16
CA PRO A 121 -9.04 12.53 -21.70
C PRO A 121 -10.18 11.78 -22.37
N ALA A 122 -11.41 12.05 -21.93
CA ALA A 122 -12.61 11.49 -22.54
C ALA A 122 -12.76 12.12 -23.93
N THR A 123 -12.57 11.33 -24.99
CA THR A 123 -13.00 11.68 -26.36
C THR A 123 -14.43 11.18 -26.57
N ALA A 124 -15.16 11.77 -27.50
CA ALA A 124 -16.50 11.31 -27.87
C ALA A 124 -16.47 9.91 -28.53
N GLU A 125 -15.31 9.50 -29.00
CA GLU A 125 -15.07 8.20 -29.63
C GLU A 125 -14.60 7.18 -28.57
N ARG A 126 -14.90 5.90 -28.84
CA ARG A 126 -14.39 4.79 -28.04
C ARG A 126 -12.86 4.82 -28.06
N PHE A 127 -12.25 4.89 -26.87
CA PHE A 127 -10.79 4.83 -26.74
C PHE A 127 -10.26 3.53 -27.35
N LYS A 128 -9.29 3.66 -28.25
CA LYS A 128 -8.53 2.56 -28.79
C LYS A 128 -7.06 2.75 -28.41
N TYR A 129 -6.50 1.76 -27.76
CA TYR A 129 -5.11 1.82 -27.35
C TYR A 129 -4.17 1.65 -28.54
N ASN A 130 -3.16 2.51 -28.60
CA ASN A 130 -2.00 2.35 -29.47
C ASN A 130 -0.77 2.25 -28.58
N TYR A 131 -0.02 1.17 -28.72
CA TYR A 131 1.22 0.98 -27.97
C TYR A 131 2.25 2.05 -28.34
N GLU A 132 2.87 2.61 -27.32
CA GLU A 132 4.05 3.46 -27.44
C GLU A 132 5.19 2.80 -26.67
N ARG A 133 6.33 2.66 -27.34
CA ARG A 133 7.54 2.11 -26.72
C ARG A 133 7.99 3.02 -25.59
N PRO A 134 8.37 2.47 -24.41
CA PRO A 134 8.91 3.27 -23.30
C PRO A 134 10.08 4.15 -23.76
N GLU A 135 10.10 5.37 -23.25
CA GLU A 135 11.18 6.34 -23.54
C GLU A 135 12.46 5.97 -22.80
N ASP A 136 13.60 6.02 -23.49
CA ASP A 136 14.91 5.93 -22.83
C ASP A 136 15.27 7.29 -22.20
N ILE A 137 15.06 7.40 -20.91
CA ILE A 137 15.41 8.60 -20.14
C ILE A 137 16.75 8.45 -19.38
N GLN A 138 17.53 7.44 -19.72
CA GLN A 138 18.86 7.18 -19.15
C GLN A 138 18.86 7.03 -17.63
N ASP A 139 17.79 6.45 -17.08
CA ASP A 139 17.60 6.24 -15.64
C ASP A 139 18.15 4.91 -15.14
N GLY A 140 18.88 4.18 -15.97
CA GLY A 140 19.48 2.88 -15.66
C GLY A 140 18.64 1.67 -16.07
N LEU A 141 17.38 1.86 -16.54
CA LEU A 141 16.58 0.79 -17.14
C LEU A 141 16.90 0.64 -18.63
N ALA A 142 17.24 -0.56 -19.04
CA ALA A 142 17.31 -0.88 -20.47
C ALA A 142 15.88 -0.88 -21.06
N ILE A 143 15.71 -0.25 -22.22
CA ILE A 143 14.42 -0.13 -22.88
C ILE A 143 14.28 -1.21 -23.98
N GLY A 144 13.16 -1.92 -23.92
CA GLY A 144 12.76 -2.92 -24.91
C GLY A 144 11.59 -2.46 -25.76
N ASP A 145 11.03 -3.43 -26.46
CA ASP A 145 9.84 -3.28 -27.30
C ASP A 145 8.92 -4.45 -26.99
N VAL A 146 7.65 -4.17 -26.66
CA VAL A 146 6.69 -5.21 -26.29
C VAL A 146 6.43 -6.17 -27.46
N GLU A 147 6.42 -5.69 -28.68
CA GLU A 147 6.22 -6.52 -29.89
C GLU A 147 7.32 -7.57 -30.08
N LYS A 148 8.53 -7.27 -29.58
CA LYS A 148 9.70 -8.16 -29.63
C LYS A 148 9.91 -8.97 -28.34
N SER A 149 9.08 -8.76 -27.33
CA SER A 149 9.21 -9.40 -26.02
C SER A 149 8.54 -10.78 -25.94
N GLY A 150 7.77 -11.16 -26.97
CA GLY A 150 6.96 -12.37 -26.98
C GLY A 150 5.64 -12.27 -26.19
N LEU A 151 5.29 -11.08 -25.70
CA LEU A 151 4.00 -10.83 -25.03
C LEU A 151 2.89 -10.58 -26.07
N ASP A 152 1.68 -11.03 -25.78
CA ASP A 152 0.48 -10.72 -26.58
C ASP A 152 0.07 -9.26 -26.40
N THR A 153 0.39 -8.44 -27.41
CA THR A 153 0.08 -7.02 -27.41
C THR A 153 -1.42 -6.73 -27.47
N ALA A 154 -2.23 -7.63 -28.02
CA ALA A 154 -3.69 -7.46 -28.07
C ALA A 154 -4.33 -7.59 -26.69
N LEU A 155 -3.87 -8.54 -25.87
CA LEU A 155 -4.32 -8.66 -24.48
C LEU A 155 -3.91 -7.46 -23.63
N LEU A 156 -2.69 -6.95 -23.83
CA LEU A 156 -2.24 -5.74 -23.14
C LEU A 156 -3.04 -4.51 -23.58
N ALA A 157 -3.36 -4.39 -24.86
CA ALA A 157 -4.23 -3.33 -25.37
C ALA A 157 -5.63 -3.38 -24.75
N GLU A 158 -6.24 -4.58 -24.70
CA GLU A 158 -7.53 -4.76 -24.02
C GLU A 158 -7.48 -4.35 -22.54
N MET A 159 -6.40 -4.72 -21.83
CA MET A 159 -6.20 -4.31 -20.44
C MET A 159 -6.24 -2.78 -20.31
N ILE A 160 -5.53 -2.06 -21.15
CA ILE A 160 -5.52 -0.58 -21.12
C ILE A 160 -6.89 0.00 -21.43
N GLU A 161 -7.59 -0.54 -22.44
CA GLU A 161 -8.95 -0.12 -22.77
C GLU A 161 -9.91 -0.31 -21.59
N LYS A 162 -9.75 -1.40 -20.81
CA LYS A 162 -10.54 -1.69 -19.61
C LYS A 162 -10.18 -0.81 -18.40
N ILE A 163 -8.97 -0.33 -18.32
CA ILE A 163 -8.59 0.68 -17.32
C ILE A 163 -9.18 2.04 -17.72
N VAL A 164 -9.11 2.40 -19.01
CA VAL A 164 -9.61 3.69 -19.49
C VAL A 164 -11.15 3.77 -19.45
N ASP A 165 -11.88 2.68 -19.72
CA ASP A 165 -13.34 2.62 -19.58
C ASP A 165 -13.80 2.51 -18.12
N ARG A 166 -12.82 2.41 -17.16
CA ARG A 166 -13.02 2.30 -15.71
C ARG A 166 -13.66 1.00 -15.25
N THR A 167 -13.61 -0.05 -16.05
CA THR A 167 -13.88 -1.43 -15.58
C THR A 167 -12.92 -1.76 -14.43
N TYR A 168 -11.68 -1.27 -14.51
CA TYR A 168 -10.68 -1.35 -13.45
C TYR A 168 -10.30 0.06 -12.99
N PRO A 169 -11.02 0.63 -12.00
CA PRO A 169 -10.84 2.00 -11.57
C PRO A 169 -9.56 2.20 -10.75
N ASP A 170 -9.13 3.46 -10.69
CA ASP A 170 -8.03 3.93 -9.84
C ASP A 170 -6.71 3.14 -9.99
N VAL A 171 -6.42 2.65 -11.20
CA VAL A 171 -5.09 2.18 -11.60
C VAL A 171 -4.28 3.40 -12.04
N HIS A 172 -3.12 3.64 -11.42
CA HIS A 172 -2.29 4.82 -11.71
C HIS A 172 -1.18 4.53 -12.71
N SER A 173 -0.58 3.33 -12.66
CA SER A 173 0.42 2.92 -13.64
C SER A 173 0.47 1.40 -13.79
N VAL A 174 0.95 0.96 -14.97
CA VAL A 174 1.29 -0.44 -15.28
C VAL A 174 2.62 -0.46 -15.99
N LEU A 175 3.62 -1.17 -15.43
CA LEU A 175 4.93 -1.35 -16.04
C LEU A 175 5.27 -2.85 -16.11
N ILE A 176 5.91 -3.27 -17.21
CA ILE A 176 6.39 -4.63 -17.40
C ILE A 176 7.87 -4.58 -17.81
N ILE A 177 8.72 -5.22 -17.01
CA ILE A 177 10.08 -5.59 -17.41
C ILE A 177 10.05 -7.04 -17.88
N LYS A 178 10.59 -7.29 -19.06
CA LYS A 178 10.76 -8.62 -19.63
C LYS A 178 12.19 -8.80 -20.11
N ASP A 179 12.83 -9.88 -19.68
CA ASP A 179 14.23 -10.18 -20.02
C ASP A 179 15.19 -9.01 -19.77
N GLY A 180 15.03 -8.37 -18.60
CA GLY A 180 15.84 -7.25 -18.14
C GLY A 180 15.54 -5.89 -18.79
N LYS A 181 14.53 -5.79 -19.66
CA LYS A 181 14.17 -4.55 -20.36
C LYS A 181 12.77 -4.09 -20.00
N LEU A 182 12.59 -2.79 -19.77
CA LEU A 182 11.27 -2.17 -19.67
C LEU A 182 10.64 -2.18 -21.07
N VAL A 183 9.60 -3.01 -21.25
CA VAL A 183 8.93 -3.22 -22.53
C VAL A 183 7.54 -2.61 -22.59
N PHE A 184 6.95 -2.28 -21.44
CA PHE A 184 5.61 -1.74 -21.35
C PHE A 184 5.54 -0.75 -20.18
N GLU A 185 4.94 0.43 -20.43
CA GLU A 185 4.88 1.52 -19.46
C GLU A 185 3.70 2.42 -19.75
N GLU A 186 2.70 2.43 -18.84
CA GLU A 186 1.48 3.21 -19.00
C GLU A 186 1.10 3.92 -17.70
N TYR A 187 0.55 5.13 -17.84
CA TYR A 187 0.13 6.00 -16.74
C TYR A 187 -1.29 6.51 -16.96
N PHE A 188 -2.01 6.73 -15.88
CA PHE A 188 -3.41 7.10 -15.90
C PHE A 188 -3.70 8.19 -14.88
N TYR A 189 -4.83 8.89 -15.07
CA TYR A 189 -5.24 10.02 -14.24
C TYR A 189 -4.19 11.15 -14.30
N ASP A 190 -3.99 11.85 -13.20
CA ASP A 190 -2.94 12.87 -13.06
C ASP A 190 -1.57 12.29 -12.65
N HIS A 191 -1.32 11.01 -12.95
CA HIS A 191 -0.07 10.33 -12.69
C HIS A 191 0.77 10.21 -13.97
N ALA A 192 2.07 10.39 -13.81
CA ALA A 192 3.07 10.32 -14.89
C ALA A 192 4.34 9.61 -14.38
N LYS A 193 5.33 9.44 -15.27
CA LYS A 193 6.58 8.74 -14.96
C LYS A 193 7.39 9.33 -13.80
N ASP A 194 7.23 10.62 -13.54
CA ASP A 194 7.88 11.39 -12.46
C ASP A 194 7.03 11.53 -11.21
N THR A 195 5.78 11.06 -11.22
CA THR A 195 4.90 11.14 -10.06
C THR A 195 5.29 10.13 -9.01
N LEU A 196 5.56 10.60 -7.79
CA LEU A 196 5.79 9.73 -6.63
C LEU A 196 4.48 9.05 -6.22
N GLN A 197 4.56 7.74 -5.98
CA GLN A 197 3.47 6.90 -5.49
C GLN A 197 3.73 6.48 -4.07
N GLU A 198 2.74 6.63 -3.20
CA GLU A 198 2.80 6.15 -1.84
C GLU A 198 2.70 4.61 -1.83
N LEU A 199 3.74 3.94 -1.36
CA LEU A 199 3.86 2.47 -1.46
C LEU A 199 3.06 1.70 -0.42
N ARG A 200 2.62 2.37 0.65
CA ARG A 200 1.97 1.68 1.75
C ARG A 200 2.82 0.48 2.22
N SER A 201 2.22 -0.63 2.49
CA SER A 201 2.92 -1.82 3.00
C SER A 201 3.97 -2.41 2.06
N ALA A 202 4.04 -2.03 0.78
CA ALA A 202 5.14 -2.45 -0.08
C ALA A 202 6.50 -1.89 0.41
N THR A 203 6.50 -0.81 1.19
CA THR A 203 7.66 -0.27 1.92
C THR A 203 8.36 -1.33 2.78
N LYS A 204 7.62 -2.31 3.32
CA LYS A 204 8.16 -3.37 4.18
C LYS A 204 9.24 -4.20 3.46
N SER A 205 9.06 -4.45 2.16
CA SER A 205 10.05 -5.18 1.35
C SER A 205 11.35 -4.37 1.17
N PHE A 206 11.26 -3.04 1.11
CA PHE A 206 12.45 -2.16 1.12
C PHE A 206 13.17 -2.19 2.47
N ILE A 207 12.45 -2.20 3.58
CA ILE A 207 13.05 -2.35 4.92
C ILE A 207 13.73 -3.71 5.05
N SER A 208 13.15 -4.79 4.51
CA SER A 208 13.80 -6.09 4.42
C SER A 208 15.11 -6.02 3.62
N ALA A 209 15.11 -5.39 2.45
CA ALA A 209 16.31 -5.20 1.65
C ALA A 209 17.40 -4.45 2.43
N LEU A 210 17.04 -3.37 3.12
CA LEU A 210 17.98 -2.58 3.93
C LEU A 210 18.50 -3.36 5.15
N THR A 211 17.69 -4.25 5.72
CA THR A 211 18.14 -5.17 6.77
C THR A 211 19.22 -6.10 6.24
N GLY A 212 19.02 -6.66 5.04
CA GLY A 212 20.04 -7.48 4.36
C GLY A 212 21.32 -6.72 4.09
N ILE A 213 21.22 -5.50 3.54
CA ILE A 213 22.37 -4.63 3.29
C ILE A 213 23.10 -4.30 4.61
N ALA A 214 22.39 -4.06 5.70
CA ALA A 214 23.01 -3.79 7.00
C ALA A 214 23.76 -5.00 7.54
N ILE A 215 23.26 -6.20 7.30
CA ILE A 215 23.95 -7.46 7.63
C ILE A 215 25.16 -7.65 6.71
N ASP A 216 25.00 -7.51 5.40
CA ASP A 216 26.09 -7.67 4.41
C ASP A 216 27.26 -6.70 4.68
N LYS A 217 26.95 -5.51 5.21
CA LYS A 217 27.94 -4.49 5.60
C LYS A 217 28.48 -4.65 7.03
N GLY A 218 28.00 -5.64 7.79
CA GLY A 218 28.44 -5.92 9.15
C GLY A 218 27.94 -4.97 10.23
N PHE A 219 26.94 -4.10 9.94
CA PHE A 219 26.28 -3.28 10.95
C PHE A 219 25.41 -4.12 11.89
N ILE A 220 24.72 -5.11 11.35
CA ILE A 220 23.94 -6.11 12.10
C ILE A 220 24.66 -7.44 11.92
N LYS A 221 24.87 -8.18 13.00
CA LYS A 221 25.65 -9.41 12.96
C LYS A 221 24.95 -10.54 12.19
N ASN A 222 23.69 -10.79 12.47
CA ASN A 222 22.85 -11.79 11.78
C ASN A 222 21.39 -11.70 12.24
N ILE A 223 20.51 -12.48 11.59
CA ILE A 223 19.06 -12.51 11.85
C ILE A 223 18.66 -13.12 13.21
N ASN A 224 19.59 -13.84 13.91
CA ASN A 224 19.31 -14.48 15.20
C ASN A 224 19.50 -13.55 16.39
N GLU A 225 19.97 -12.31 16.17
CA GLU A 225 20.16 -11.35 17.23
C GLU A 225 18.84 -10.99 17.91
N LYS A 226 18.91 -10.79 19.23
CA LYS A 226 17.72 -10.53 20.05
C LYS A 226 17.27 -9.08 19.93
N VAL A 227 16.03 -8.88 19.53
CA VAL A 227 15.45 -7.56 19.29
C VAL A 227 15.58 -6.64 20.51
N ILE A 228 15.27 -7.16 21.69
CA ILE A 228 15.26 -6.33 22.94
C ILE A 228 16.65 -5.79 23.27
N SER A 229 17.73 -6.48 22.90
CA SER A 229 19.11 -6.01 23.17
C SER A 229 19.45 -4.69 22.47
N TYR A 230 18.72 -4.34 21.43
CA TYR A 230 18.87 -3.06 20.72
C TYR A 230 18.20 -1.87 21.41
N PHE A 231 17.34 -2.13 22.40
CA PHE A 231 16.51 -1.11 23.06
C PHE A 231 16.69 -1.12 24.57
N PRO A 232 17.93 -1.02 25.09
CA PRO A 232 18.20 -1.06 26.53
C PRO A 232 17.62 0.14 27.29
N GLU A 233 17.27 1.22 26.58
CA GLU A 233 16.65 2.42 27.15
C GLU A 233 15.19 2.23 27.54
N TYR A 234 14.52 1.18 27.03
CA TYR A 234 13.12 0.96 27.34
C TYR A 234 12.90 0.08 28.57
N THR A 235 12.09 0.57 29.49
CA THR A 235 11.41 -0.29 30.44
C THR A 235 10.12 -0.80 29.79
N LEU A 236 10.11 -2.07 29.37
CA LEU A 236 9.01 -2.65 28.62
C LEU A 236 7.89 -3.11 29.52
N ALA A 237 6.64 -2.78 29.16
CA ALA A 237 5.46 -3.43 29.68
C ALA A 237 5.40 -4.89 29.18
N ASN A 238 4.69 -5.76 29.93
CA ASN A 238 4.55 -7.17 29.55
C ASN A 238 5.89 -7.88 29.25
N ASN A 239 6.97 -7.50 29.94
CA ASN A 239 8.28 -8.11 29.78
C ASN A 239 8.24 -9.58 30.25
N SER A 240 8.74 -10.49 29.42
CA SER A 240 8.75 -11.93 29.68
C SER A 240 9.96 -12.62 29.07
N ASP A 241 10.24 -13.85 29.50
CA ASP A 241 11.32 -14.67 28.92
C ASP A 241 11.07 -14.96 27.43
N LEU A 242 9.81 -15.15 27.04
CA LEU A 242 9.44 -15.32 25.62
C LEU A 242 9.73 -14.07 24.81
N LYS A 243 9.36 -12.88 25.31
CA LYS A 243 9.61 -11.61 24.62
C LYS A 243 11.11 -11.38 24.40
N ARG A 244 11.95 -11.75 25.37
CA ARG A 244 13.41 -11.67 25.25
C ARG A 244 14.02 -12.61 24.19
N GLN A 245 13.26 -13.61 23.72
CA GLN A 245 13.70 -14.54 22.68
C GLN A 245 13.40 -14.04 21.27
N ILE A 246 12.59 -13.00 21.08
CA ILE A 246 12.28 -12.45 19.76
C ILE A 246 13.57 -12.06 19.05
N THR A 247 13.73 -12.52 17.81
CA THR A 247 14.87 -12.26 16.93
C THR A 247 14.50 -11.34 15.77
N ILE A 248 15.53 -10.83 15.09
CA ILE A 248 15.36 -10.10 13.82
C ILE A 248 14.60 -10.95 12.79
N GLU A 249 14.87 -12.26 12.72
CA GLU A 249 14.13 -13.17 11.83
C GLU A 249 12.63 -13.19 12.15
N ASN A 250 12.25 -13.21 13.43
CA ASN A 250 10.83 -13.18 13.81
C ASN A 250 10.14 -11.88 13.38
N LEU A 251 10.83 -10.74 13.33
CA LEU A 251 10.31 -9.51 12.77
C LEU A 251 10.12 -9.61 11.25
N LEU A 252 11.14 -10.14 10.54
CA LEU A 252 11.13 -10.31 9.08
C LEU A 252 10.01 -11.25 8.61
N THR A 253 9.75 -12.31 9.38
CA THR A 253 8.76 -13.35 9.05
C THR A 253 7.38 -13.09 9.64
N ASN A 254 7.22 -11.98 10.40
CA ASN A 254 6.00 -11.65 11.15
C ASN A 254 5.56 -12.76 12.13
N GLN A 255 6.54 -13.39 12.82
CA GLN A 255 6.34 -14.47 13.78
C GLN A 255 6.87 -14.10 15.17
N THR A 256 6.64 -12.88 15.63
CA THR A 256 7.11 -12.40 16.95
C THR A 256 6.36 -13.03 18.12
N GLY A 257 5.13 -13.46 17.92
CA GLY A 257 4.23 -13.91 18.98
C GLY A 257 3.60 -12.78 19.79
N LEU A 258 3.83 -11.51 19.42
CA LEU A 258 3.16 -10.34 20.01
C LEU A 258 1.70 -10.25 19.55
N ASP A 259 0.81 -9.71 20.38
CA ASP A 259 -0.59 -9.41 20.01
C ASP A 259 -0.65 -8.22 19.04
N CYS A 260 -0.23 -8.46 17.81
CA CYS A 260 -0.13 -7.47 16.76
C CYS A 260 -0.71 -8.02 15.45
N ASP A 261 -2.01 -7.77 15.23
CA ASP A 261 -2.68 -8.14 13.98
C ASP A 261 -3.41 -6.92 13.42
N ILE A 262 -2.94 -6.38 12.31
CA ILE A 262 -3.56 -5.19 11.69
C ILE A 262 -4.95 -5.45 11.12
N THR A 263 -5.34 -6.71 10.92
CA THR A 263 -6.66 -7.08 10.41
C THR A 263 -7.67 -7.33 11.51
N ASN A 264 -7.23 -7.39 12.76
CA ASN A 264 -8.07 -7.55 13.94
C ASN A 264 -8.15 -6.23 14.70
N GLU A 265 -9.24 -5.50 14.58
CA GLU A 265 -9.47 -4.23 15.30
C GLU A 265 -9.42 -4.37 16.83
N LYS A 266 -9.62 -5.58 17.35
CA LYS A 266 -9.55 -5.87 18.79
C LYS A 266 -8.14 -6.17 19.28
N ALA A 267 -7.19 -6.45 18.39
CA ALA A 267 -5.80 -6.67 18.78
C ALA A 267 -5.23 -5.46 19.50
N GLU A 268 -4.42 -5.69 20.54
CA GLU A 268 -3.76 -4.59 21.24
C GLU A 268 -2.83 -3.80 20.32
N GLY A 269 -2.19 -4.47 19.37
CA GLY A 269 -1.29 -3.90 18.39
C GLY A 269 -1.92 -3.61 17.03
N ASN A 270 -3.21 -3.25 16.95
CA ASN A 270 -3.78 -2.81 15.69
C ASN A 270 -3.15 -1.49 15.20
N GLU A 271 -3.23 -1.25 13.89
CA GLU A 271 -2.51 -0.16 13.22
C GLU A 271 -2.98 1.23 13.67
N THR A 272 -4.27 1.41 13.99
CA THR A 272 -4.82 2.67 14.49
C THR A 272 -4.25 3.03 15.86
N LYS A 273 -4.18 2.07 16.78
CA LYS A 273 -3.58 2.29 18.11
C LYS A 273 -2.08 2.61 17.98
N LEU A 274 -1.38 1.91 17.09
CA LEU A 274 0.02 2.17 16.82
C LEU A 274 0.25 3.62 16.36
N TYR A 275 -0.47 4.09 15.35
CA TYR A 275 -0.31 5.43 14.81
C TYR A 275 -0.69 6.55 15.78
N ASN A 276 -1.59 6.28 16.72
CA ASN A 276 -1.99 7.20 17.78
C ASN A 276 -1.01 7.24 18.96
N SER A 277 -0.01 6.35 19.01
CA SER A 277 0.97 6.32 20.09
C SER A 277 2.09 7.34 19.88
N ASP A 278 2.71 7.78 20.98
CA ASP A 278 3.81 8.75 20.95
C ASP A 278 5.17 8.12 20.61
N ASP A 279 5.31 6.82 20.75
CA ASP A 279 6.51 6.05 20.44
C ASP A 279 6.11 4.68 19.86
N TRP A 280 6.20 4.55 18.57
CA TRP A 280 5.76 3.36 17.84
C TRP A 280 6.59 2.12 18.15
N VAL A 281 7.91 2.30 18.41
CA VAL A 281 8.79 1.19 18.78
C VAL A 281 8.43 0.69 20.17
N LYS A 282 8.35 1.60 21.14
CA LYS A 282 7.96 1.25 22.51
C LYS A 282 6.57 0.64 22.55
N PHE A 283 5.59 1.23 21.87
CA PHE A 283 4.24 0.69 21.73
C PHE A 283 4.28 -0.77 21.24
N SER A 284 5.01 -1.03 20.16
CA SER A 284 5.10 -2.37 19.57
C SER A 284 5.81 -3.37 20.48
N LEU A 285 6.87 -2.96 21.16
CA LEU A 285 7.60 -3.81 22.12
C LEU A 285 6.84 -4.03 23.43
N ASP A 286 5.95 -3.13 23.81
CA ASP A 286 5.11 -3.24 25.01
C ASP A 286 3.95 -4.23 24.84
N LEU A 287 3.59 -4.61 23.59
CA LEU A 287 2.47 -5.54 23.35
C LEU A 287 2.63 -6.86 24.12
N PRO A 288 1.53 -7.46 24.61
CA PRO A 288 1.61 -8.75 25.28
C PRO A 288 2.00 -9.87 24.30
N MET A 289 2.63 -10.91 24.85
CA MET A 289 2.86 -12.15 24.12
C MET A 289 1.59 -12.99 24.13
N ILE A 290 1.16 -13.45 22.95
CA ILE A 290 0.02 -14.37 22.79
C ILE A 290 0.44 -15.69 22.12
N ASP A 291 1.68 -15.77 21.66
CA ASP A 291 2.29 -16.98 21.10
C ASP A 291 3.81 -16.97 21.35
N ILE A 292 4.49 -18.06 21.02
CA ILE A 292 5.94 -18.15 21.07
C ILE A 292 6.57 -17.48 19.83
N PRO A 293 7.79 -16.89 19.93
CA PRO A 293 8.54 -16.45 18.77
C PRO A 293 8.80 -17.62 17.81
N GLY A 294 8.57 -17.41 16.50
CA GLY A 294 8.61 -18.46 15.48
C GLY A 294 7.31 -19.26 15.35
N GLY A 295 6.29 -18.97 16.15
CA GLY A 295 4.97 -19.57 16.08
C GLY A 295 4.13 -19.06 14.91
N LYS A 296 2.84 -18.76 15.17
CA LYS A 296 1.91 -18.30 14.13
C LYS A 296 2.33 -16.96 13.52
N GLY A 297 2.28 -16.88 12.20
CA GLY A 297 2.47 -15.61 11.49
C GLY A 297 1.27 -14.68 11.67
N MET A 298 1.55 -13.42 12.09
CA MET A 298 0.56 -12.36 12.24
C MET A 298 1.09 -11.09 11.58
N TYR A 299 0.32 -10.53 10.65
CA TYR A 299 0.77 -9.35 9.91
C TYR A 299 0.79 -8.11 10.80
N CYS A 300 1.98 -7.62 11.09
CA CYS A 300 2.24 -6.56 12.07
C CYS A 300 3.09 -5.44 11.48
N THR A 301 2.57 -4.22 11.42
CA THR A 301 3.32 -3.05 10.96
C THR A 301 4.45 -2.68 11.92
N GLY A 302 4.26 -2.86 13.24
CA GLY A 302 5.28 -2.61 14.25
C GLY A 302 6.59 -3.37 14.01
N ASN A 303 6.52 -4.58 13.43
CA ASN A 303 7.72 -5.37 13.13
C ASN A 303 8.66 -4.67 12.17
N SER A 304 8.12 -4.04 11.12
CA SER A 304 8.92 -3.28 10.14
C SER A 304 9.48 -2.00 10.74
N ILE A 305 8.75 -1.37 11.65
CA ILE A 305 9.19 -0.19 12.39
C ILE A 305 10.41 -0.53 13.23
N ILE A 306 10.31 -1.61 14.01
CA ILE A 306 11.40 -2.08 14.86
C ILE A 306 12.64 -2.41 14.02
N LEU A 307 12.48 -3.11 12.87
CA LEU A 307 13.59 -3.38 11.94
C LEU A 307 14.29 -2.10 11.47
N GLY A 308 13.53 -1.14 11.01
CA GLY A 308 14.10 0.14 10.56
C GLY A 308 14.82 0.89 11.69
N LYS A 309 14.29 0.83 12.91
CA LYS A 309 14.96 1.44 14.08
C LYS A 309 16.23 0.71 14.50
N ILE A 310 16.28 -0.62 14.37
CA ILE A 310 17.52 -1.38 14.57
C ILE A 310 18.57 -0.92 13.55
N ILE A 311 18.20 -0.76 12.28
CA ILE A 311 19.11 -0.25 11.24
C ILE A 311 19.62 1.15 11.61
N GLU A 312 18.76 2.09 12.01
CA GLU A 312 19.18 3.44 12.43
C GLU A 312 20.17 3.41 13.60
N LYS A 313 19.90 2.55 14.59
CA LYS A 313 20.77 2.42 15.77
C LYS A 313 22.15 1.88 15.42
N GLU A 314 22.22 0.85 14.60
CA GLU A 314 23.49 0.20 14.25
C GLU A 314 24.30 0.99 13.23
N THR A 315 23.62 1.63 12.26
CA THR A 315 24.30 2.45 11.26
C THR A 315 24.62 3.87 11.74
N LYS A 316 23.98 4.33 12.85
CA LYS A 316 24.04 5.71 13.37
C LYS A 316 23.57 6.75 12.35
N GLN A 317 22.65 6.35 11.46
CA GLN A 317 22.09 7.21 10.41
C GLN A 317 20.56 7.08 10.39
N PRO A 318 19.83 8.14 10.01
CA PRO A 318 18.42 8.02 9.69
C PRO A 318 18.21 6.97 8.58
N LEU A 319 17.16 6.14 8.70
CA LEU A 319 16.86 5.10 7.72
C LEU A 319 16.77 5.60 6.28
N PRO A 320 16.12 6.76 5.99
CA PRO A 320 16.10 7.31 4.63
C PRO A 320 17.50 7.64 4.08
N GLU A 321 18.43 8.12 4.92
CA GLU A 321 19.80 8.42 4.49
C GLU A 321 20.60 7.14 4.24
N PHE A 322 20.43 6.12 5.08
CA PHE A 322 21.05 4.83 4.83
C PHE A 322 20.53 4.20 3.53
N ALA A 323 19.21 4.25 3.29
CA ALA A 323 18.60 3.78 2.05
C ALA A 323 19.12 4.55 0.82
N LYS A 324 19.19 5.88 0.93
CA LYS A 324 19.72 6.75 -0.14
C LYS A 324 21.12 6.36 -0.55
N GLN A 325 22.00 6.12 0.43
CA GLN A 325 23.40 5.83 0.17
C GLN A 325 23.62 4.40 -0.37
N THR A 326 22.89 3.42 0.17
CA THR A 326 23.21 2.01 -0.03
C THR A 326 22.32 1.30 -1.04
N LEU A 327 21.14 1.85 -1.33
CA LEU A 327 20.18 1.25 -2.23
C LEU A 327 19.72 2.22 -3.33
N PHE A 328 19.26 3.43 -2.96
CA PHE A 328 18.59 4.29 -3.93
C PHE A 328 19.57 4.91 -4.93
N ARG A 329 20.66 5.52 -4.45
CA ARG A 329 21.65 6.12 -5.35
C ARG A 329 22.29 5.11 -6.32
N PRO A 330 22.72 3.90 -5.89
CA PRO A 330 23.18 2.86 -6.81
C PRO A 330 22.14 2.46 -7.87
N LEU A 331 20.85 2.43 -7.52
CA LEU A 331 19.75 2.17 -8.45
C LEU A 331 19.39 3.38 -9.34
N GLY A 332 20.06 4.53 -9.19
CA GLY A 332 19.70 5.76 -9.91
C GLY A 332 18.37 6.36 -9.44
N ILE A 333 17.93 6.07 -8.22
CA ILE A 333 16.76 6.68 -7.60
C ILE A 333 17.19 8.00 -6.96
N THR A 334 16.80 9.12 -7.57
CA THR A 334 17.18 10.46 -7.15
C THR A 334 16.08 11.17 -6.36
N GLU A 335 14.83 10.85 -6.66
CA GLU A 335 13.66 11.48 -6.06
C GLU A 335 12.88 10.45 -5.27
N PHE A 336 12.68 10.72 -4.00
CA PHE A 336 11.87 9.92 -3.10
C PHE A 336 11.40 10.77 -1.92
N LYS A 337 10.34 10.29 -1.25
CA LYS A 337 9.83 10.89 -0.02
C LYS A 337 9.69 9.75 0.98
N TRP A 338 10.30 9.86 2.14
CA TRP A 338 10.22 8.85 3.17
C TRP A 338 10.32 9.46 4.56
N GLN A 339 9.18 9.58 5.20
CA GLN A 339 9.13 9.98 6.60
C GLN A 339 9.10 8.73 7.46
N PHE A 340 10.24 8.33 7.96
CA PHE A 340 10.35 7.12 8.80
C PHE A 340 10.14 7.39 10.29
N ASN A 341 10.49 8.57 10.77
CA ASN A 341 10.33 8.95 12.16
C ASN A 341 9.03 9.71 12.39
N LEU A 342 8.46 9.54 13.61
CA LEU A 342 7.28 10.29 14.01
C LEU A 342 7.58 11.80 13.99
N ASP A 343 6.88 12.50 13.14
CA ASP A 343 6.85 13.95 13.09
C ASP A 343 5.40 14.41 13.16
N LYS A 344 4.99 14.88 14.34
CA LYS A 344 3.62 15.34 14.57
C LYS A 344 3.26 16.61 13.78
N SER A 345 4.25 17.28 13.16
CA SER A 345 4.03 18.43 12.29
C SER A 345 3.64 18.03 10.86
N ASN A 346 3.70 16.73 10.52
CA ASN A 346 3.44 16.21 9.20
C ASN A 346 2.24 15.24 9.23
N ALA A 347 1.31 15.40 8.28
CA ALA A 347 0.16 14.51 8.12
C ALA A 347 0.53 13.16 7.48
N GLU A 348 1.74 13.02 6.97
CA GLU A 348 2.14 11.75 6.40
C GLU A 348 2.17 10.67 7.46
N THR A 349 1.37 9.66 7.24
CA THR A 349 1.36 8.49 8.08
C THR A 349 2.70 7.80 7.98
N PHE A 350 3.14 7.35 9.13
CA PHE A 350 4.40 6.69 9.37
C PHE A 350 4.87 5.75 8.27
N GLY A 351 6.17 5.83 8.04
CA GLY A 351 6.97 4.78 7.41
C GLY A 351 6.73 4.58 5.93
N GLN A 352 5.94 5.44 5.32
CA GLN A 352 5.53 5.24 3.95
C GLN A 352 6.52 5.87 2.99
N LEU A 353 7.19 5.00 2.28
CA LEU A 353 8.06 5.36 1.19
C LEU A 353 7.23 5.74 -0.03
N ASN A 354 7.59 6.85 -0.67
CA ASN A 354 7.06 7.28 -1.95
C ASN A 354 8.16 7.20 -3.00
N LEU A 355 7.89 6.50 -4.10
CA LEU A 355 8.81 6.30 -5.23
C LEU A 355 8.06 6.42 -6.56
N ARG A 356 8.80 6.72 -7.63
CA ARG A 356 8.26 6.69 -8.99
C ARG A 356 8.04 5.24 -9.45
N PRO A 357 7.08 4.96 -10.33
CA PRO A 357 6.81 3.60 -10.82
C PRO A 357 8.04 2.92 -11.44
N ARG A 358 8.89 3.66 -12.17
CA ARG A 358 10.16 3.12 -12.70
C ARG A 358 11.13 2.70 -11.58
N ASP A 359 11.14 3.41 -10.47
CA ASP A 359 12.01 3.08 -9.34
C ASP A 359 11.54 1.78 -8.66
N LEU A 360 10.23 1.51 -8.65
CA LEU A 360 9.68 0.23 -8.22
C LEU A 360 10.09 -0.90 -9.16
N ALA A 361 10.10 -0.63 -10.47
CA ALA A 361 10.55 -1.60 -11.48
C ALA A 361 12.04 -1.94 -11.32
N LYS A 362 12.90 -0.94 -11.04
CA LYS A 362 14.33 -1.15 -10.72
C LYS A 362 14.50 -2.03 -9.49
N PHE A 363 13.74 -1.78 -8.43
CA PHE A 363 13.77 -2.60 -7.21
C PHE A 363 13.35 -4.05 -7.49
N GLY A 364 12.28 -4.25 -8.26
CA GLY A 364 11.87 -5.58 -8.71
C GLY A 364 12.94 -6.28 -9.54
N LEU A 365 13.58 -5.56 -10.48
CA LEU A 365 14.65 -6.08 -11.32
C LEU A 365 15.90 -6.42 -10.51
N LEU A 366 16.27 -5.62 -9.50
CA LEU A 366 17.34 -5.93 -8.57
C LEU A 366 17.12 -7.31 -7.91
N TYR A 367 15.92 -7.58 -7.42
CA TYR A 367 15.58 -8.86 -6.81
C TYR A 367 15.54 -10.01 -7.83
N LEU A 368 15.01 -9.76 -9.05
CA LEU A 368 15.04 -10.74 -10.14
C LEU A 368 16.47 -11.14 -10.49
N ASN A 369 17.41 -10.18 -10.46
CA ASN A 369 18.84 -10.36 -10.72
C ASN A 369 19.63 -10.79 -9.47
N LYS A 370 18.96 -11.34 -8.45
CA LYS A 370 19.60 -11.85 -7.23
C LYS A 370 20.46 -10.80 -6.51
N GLY A 371 20.00 -9.54 -6.50
CA GLY A 371 20.66 -8.43 -5.80
C GLY A 371 21.79 -7.77 -6.58
N ASN A 372 22.02 -8.16 -7.83
CA ASN A 372 22.99 -7.52 -8.72
C ASN A 372 22.34 -6.43 -9.57
N TRP A 373 22.97 -5.27 -9.61
CA TRP A 373 22.58 -4.13 -10.43
C TRP A 373 23.78 -3.63 -11.23
N ASN A 374 23.72 -3.77 -12.55
CA ASN A 374 24.78 -3.34 -13.48
C ASN A 374 26.19 -3.84 -13.13
N GLY A 375 26.29 -5.06 -12.61
CA GLY A 375 27.56 -5.68 -12.19
C GLY A 375 27.95 -5.44 -10.74
N GLU A 376 27.27 -4.58 -10.01
CA GLU A 376 27.46 -4.35 -8.58
C GLU A 376 26.46 -5.17 -7.74
N GLN A 377 26.96 -5.90 -6.74
CA GLN A 377 26.14 -6.66 -5.78
C GLN A 377 25.68 -5.72 -4.66
N LEU A 378 24.46 -5.20 -4.75
CA LEU A 378 23.90 -4.27 -3.76
C LEU A 378 23.31 -4.99 -2.54
N ILE A 379 22.75 -6.18 -2.77
CA ILE A 379 22.19 -7.07 -1.73
C ILE A 379 22.75 -8.46 -2.03
N SER A 380 23.25 -9.19 -1.02
CA SER A 380 23.77 -10.54 -1.25
C SER A 380 22.72 -11.46 -1.90
N SER A 381 23.16 -12.32 -2.81
CA SER A 381 22.30 -13.30 -3.48
C SER A 381 21.63 -14.24 -2.49
N ASP A 382 22.31 -14.56 -1.40
CA ASP A 382 21.78 -15.38 -0.32
C ASP A 382 20.63 -14.67 0.40
N TRP A 383 20.77 -13.38 0.69
CA TRP A 383 19.68 -12.59 1.29
C TRP A 383 18.46 -12.55 0.39
N VAL A 384 18.62 -12.24 -0.90
CA VAL A 384 17.53 -12.24 -1.87
C VAL A 384 16.83 -13.59 -1.91
N THR A 385 17.60 -14.68 -1.97
CA THR A 385 17.07 -16.04 -2.01
C THR A 385 16.27 -16.37 -0.74
N GLN A 386 16.78 -16.04 0.44
CA GLN A 386 16.07 -16.27 1.70
C GLN A 386 14.83 -15.36 1.83
N SER A 387 14.93 -14.12 1.39
CA SER A 387 13.78 -13.17 1.41
C SER A 387 12.59 -13.66 0.59
N LEU A 388 12.85 -14.30 -0.54
CA LEU A 388 11.83 -14.77 -1.48
C LEU A 388 11.41 -16.24 -1.25
N LYS A 389 11.99 -16.90 -0.25
CA LYS A 389 11.62 -18.26 0.17
C LYS A 389 10.51 -18.20 1.21
N LYS A 390 9.62 -19.21 1.20
CA LYS A 390 8.62 -19.38 2.25
C LYS A 390 9.31 -19.56 3.61
N GLN A 391 8.99 -18.67 4.53
CA GLN A 391 9.46 -18.69 5.93
C GLN A 391 8.30 -18.87 6.90
N SER A 392 7.14 -18.28 6.59
CA SER A 392 5.94 -18.35 7.41
C SER A 392 4.67 -18.41 6.55
N ILE A 393 3.51 -18.47 7.19
CA ILE A 393 2.20 -18.35 6.56
C ILE A 393 1.45 -17.24 7.28
N ILE A 394 0.95 -16.26 6.52
CA ILE A 394 0.12 -15.17 7.05
C ILE A 394 -1.21 -15.19 6.32
N GLN A 395 -2.30 -15.33 7.06
CA GLN A 395 -3.67 -15.37 6.49
C GLN A 395 -3.84 -16.41 5.36
N GLY A 396 -3.15 -17.55 5.48
CA GLY A 396 -3.19 -18.62 4.47
C GLY A 396 -2.29 -18.41 3.25
N VAL A 397 -1.53 -17.30 3.20
CA VAL A 397 -0.60 -17.00 2.12
C VAL A 397 0.84 -17.21 2.59
N ASP A 398 1.66 -17.84 1.77
CA ASP A 398 3.08 -18.01 2.04
C ASP A 398 3.79 -16.65 2.12
N TYR A 399 4.71 -16.51 3.08
CA TYR A 399 5.40 -15.27 3.37
C TYR A 399 6.90 -15.51 3.60
N GLY A 400 7.73 -14.65 3.01
CA GLY A 400 9.17 -14.63 3.18
C GLY A 400 9.63 -13.53 4.15
N TYR A 401 10.80 -12.91 3.91
CA TYR A 401 11.26 -11.75 4.68
C TYR A 401 10.59 -10.47 4.15
N GLN A 402 9.39 -10.19 4.64
CA GLN A 402 8.53 -9.06 4.22
C GLN A 402 8.11 -9.12 2.74
N TRP A 403 8.05 -10.34 2.15
CA TRP A 403 7.57 -10.62 0.81
C TRP A 403 6.42 -11.62 0.83
N TRP A 404 5.35 -11.30 0.10
CA TRP A 404 4.26 -12.24 -0.13
C TRP A 404 4.63 -13.22 -1.25
N ILE A 405 4.33 -14.48 -1.06
CA ILE A 405 4.59 -15.53 -2.03
C ILE A 405 3.23 -16.07 -2.48
N LYS A 406 2.87 -15.75 -3.72
CA LYS A 406 1.51 -15.96 -4.22
C LYS A 406 1.49 -16.91 -5.40
N TYR A 407 0.43 -17.69 -5.48
CA TYR A 407 0.09 -18.49 -6.64
C TYR A 407 -1.09 -17.82 -7.34
N LEU A 408 -0.92 -17.49 -8.63
CA LEU A 408 -1.99 -16.95 -9.47
C LEU A 408 -2.28 -17.94 -10.60
N ASP A 409 -3.52 -18.37 -10.70
CA ASP A 409 -3.96 -19.23 -11.79
C ASP A 409 -4.47 -18.35 -12.95
N ALA A 410 -3.90 -18.54 -14.15
CA ALA A 410 -4.27 -17.85 -15.38
C ALA A 410 -4.24 -18.85 -16.55
N ASP A 411 -5.32 -18.92 -17.33
CA ASP A 411 -5.48 -19.82 -18.50
C ASP A 411 -5.07 -21.27 -18.23
N GLY A 412 -5.44 -21.79 -17.06
CA GLY A 412 -5.14 -23.16 -16.65
C GLY A 412 -3.68 -23.40 -16.20
N VAL A 413 -2.85 -22.37 -16.21
CA VAL A 413 -1.46 -22.41 -15.74
C VAL A 413 -1.36 -21.76 -14.37
N ARG A 414 -0.62 -22.40 -13.45
CA ARG A 414 -0.31 -21.83 -12.15
C ARG A 414 1.04 -21.12 -12.17
N TYR A 415 1.01 -19.82 -11.90
CA TYR A 415 2.19 -18.97 -11.81
C TYR A 415 2.58 -18.72 -10.36
N TYR A 416 3.88 -18.68 -10.13
CA TYR A 416 4.47 -18.49 -8.81
C TYR A 416 5.17 -17.13 -8.75
N GLY A 417 4.55 -16.17 -8.07
CA GLY A 417 5.02 -14.79 -7.98
C GLY A 417 5.43 -14.39 -6.56
N LYS A 418 6.46 -13.57 -6.44
CA LYS A 418 6.87 -12.91 -5.19
C LYS A 418 6.45 -11.46 -5.26
N ALA A 419 5.72 -10.99 -4.26
CA ALA A 419 5.12 -9.68 -4.31
C ALA A 419 5.49 -8.80 -3.11
N ALA A 420 6.04 -7.62 -3.39
CA ALA A 420 5.90 -6.48 -2.49
C ALA A 420 4.53 -5.85 -2.78
N GLN A 421 3.68 -5.75 -1.75
CA GLN A 421 2.32 -5.24 -1.95
C GLN A 421 1.90 -4.25 -0.87
N GLY A 422 1.13 -3.24 -1.29
CA GLY A 422 0.58 -2.21 -0.42
C GLY A 422 -0.90 -1.94 -0.69
N ASN A 423 -1.57 -1.39 0.31
CA ASN A 423 -2.94 -0.91 0.21
C ASN A 423 -3.06 0.09 -0.95
N GLY A 424 -4.20 0.12 -1.63
CA GLY A 424 -4.41 0.96 -2.81
C GLY A 424 -4.08 0.28 -4.13
N GLY A 425 -3.47 -0.92 -4.11
CA GLY A 425 -3.12 -1.66 -5.32
C GLY A 425 -1.66 -1.56 -5.71
N GLN A 426 -0.80 -1.14 -4.79
CA GLN A 426 0.65 -1.10 -5.01
C GLN A 426 1.19 -2.52 -5.12
N LYS A 427 1.78 -2.88 -6.24
CA LYS A 427 2.35 -4.20 -6.52
C LYS A 427 3.68 -4.10 -7.23
N ILE A 428 4.67 -4.84 -6.73
CA ILE A 428 5.89 -5.19 -7.43
C ILE A 428 5.95 -6.71 -7.42
N TYR A 429 5.67 -7.34 -8.55
CA TYR A 429 5.76 -8.79 -8.68
C TYR A 429 7.04 -9.20 -9.39
N ILE A 430 7.68 -10.23 -8.86
CA ILE A 430 8.83 -10.91 -9.45
C ILE A 430 8.38 -12.29 -9.89
N TRP A 431 8.49 -12.56 -11.19
CA TRP A 431 8.15 -13.80 -11.86
C TRP A 431 9.44 -14.46 -12.36
N GLU A 432 10.14 -15.19 -11.48
CA GLU A 432 11.47 -15.74 -11.79
C GLU A 432 11.44 -16.67 -13.00
N SER A 433 10.45 -17.58 -13.10
CA SER A 433 10.31 -18.51 -14.23
C SER A 433 10.00 -17.83 -15.56
N GLN A 434 9.42 -16.64 -15.53
CA GLN A 434 9.09 -15.85 -16.71
C GLN A 434 10.17 -14.81 -17.03
N ASN A 435 11.20 -14.67 -16.18
CA ASN A 435 12.19 -13.60 -16.26
C ASN A 435 11.51 -12.22 -16.44
N MET A 436 10.56 -11.92 -15.55
CA MET A 436 9.66 -10.77 -15.67
C MET A 436 9.46 -10.07 -14.32
N VAL A 437 9.33 -8.75 -14.35
CA VAL A 437 8.83 -7.93 -13.25
C VAL A 437 7.58 -7.20 -13.71
N THR A 438 6.57 -7.15 -12.85
CA THR A 438 5.34 -6.38 -13.10
C THR A 438 5.16 -5.38 -11.99
N VAL A 439 4.94 -4.12 -12.35
CA VAL A 439 4.59 -3.06 -11.38
C VAL A 439 3.20 -2.55 -11.72
N ILE A 440 2.34 -2.50 -10.71
CA ILE A 440 1.07 -1.80 -10.79
C ILE A 440 1.00 -0.86 -9.58
N THR A 441 0.60 0.39 -9.81
CA THR A 441 0.27 1.32 -8.76
C THR A 441 -1.19 1.75 -8.88
N GLY A 442 -1.80 2.15 -7.77
CA GLY A 442 -3.21 2.53 -7.79
C GLY A 442 -3.65 3.30 -6.55
N GLY A 443 -4.88 3.81 -6.62
CA GLY A 443 -5.54 4.60 -5.59
C GLY A 443 -6.72 3.90 -4.89
N ASN A 444 -6.83 2.58 -4.98
CA ASN A 444 -7.90 1.77 -4.39
C ASN A 444 -7.70 1.59 -2.87
N TYR A 445 -7.49 2.68 -2.13
CA TYR A 445 -7.21 2.61 -0.69
C TYR A 445 -8.40 2.07 0.10
N ASN A 446 -8.14 1.11 0.99
CA ASN A 446 -9.12 0.47 1.88
C ASN A 446 -10.26 -0.25 1.16
N ILE A 447 -10.06 -0.61 -0.12
CA ILE A 447 -10.95 -1.49 -0.88
C ILE A 447 -10.16 -2.53 -1.67
N GLN A 448 -10.88 -3.50 -2.23
CA GLN A 448 -10.30 -4.48 -3.14
C GLN A 448 -9.72 -3.78 -4.38
N SER A 449 -8.41 -3.94 -4.58
CA SER A 449 -7.73 -3.43 -5.78
C SER A 449 -7.86 -4.40 -6.95
N PRO A 450 -7.97 -3.92 -8.19
CA PRO A 450 -7.97 -4.76 -9.39
C PRO A 450 -6.60 -5.31 -9.80
N SER A 451 -5.52 -4.94 -9.12
CA SER A 451 -4.14 -5.23 -9.57
C SER A 451 -3.86 -6.72 -9.79
N ASP A 452 -4.26 -7.61 -8.86
CA ASP A 452 -4.05 -9.06 -9.02
C ASP A 452 -4.94 -9.63 -10.14
N GLU A 453 -6.11 -9.05 -10.37
CA GLU A 453 -7.00 -9.44 -11.46
C GLU A 453 -6.45 -9.04 -12.83
N LEU A 454 -5.90 -7.82 -12.97
CA LEU A 454 -5.22 -7.37 -14.18
C LEU A 454 -4.04 -8.28 -14.54
N ILE A 455 -3.23 -8.64 -13.54
CA ILE A 455 -2.11 -9.55 -13.73
C ILE A 455 -2.61 -10.92 -14.21
N ARG A 456 -3.64 -11.46 -13.56
CA ARG A 456 -4.18 -12.80 -13.84
C ARG A 456 -4.91 -12.88 -15.18
N LYS A 457 -5.65 -11.84 -15.57
CA LYS A 457 -6.47 -11.85 -16.80
C LYS A 457 -5.73 -11.41 -18.05
N TYR A 458 -4.72 -10.56 -17.91
CA TYR A 458 -4.09 -9.92 -19.06
C TYR A 458 -2.58 -10.13 -19.14
N ILE A 459 -1.85 -9.91 -18.01
CA ILE A 459 -0.38 -9.91 -18.09
C ILE A 459 0.19 -11.32 -18.16
N LEU A 460 -0.25 -12.22 -17.28
CA LEU A 460 0.20 -13.62 -17.29
C LEU A 460 -0.26 -14.38 -18.53
N PRO A 461 -1.52 -14.24 -19.00
CA PRO A 461 -1.94 -14.84 -20.27
C PRO A 461 -1.18 -14.31 -21.48
N ALA A 462 -0.84 -13.01 -21.50
CA ALA A 462 -0.04 -12.43 -22.58
C ALA A 462 1.31 -13.11 -22.76
N PHE A 463 1.85 -13.72 -21.72
CA PHE A 463 3.10 -14.50 -21.75
C PHE A 463 2.93 -15.88 -22.45
N ASN A 464 1.74 -16.44 -22.49
CA ASN A 464 1.49 -17.81 -22.96
C ASN A 464 1.20 -17.94 -24.46
N LYS A 465 1.18 -16.85 -25.20
CA LYS A 465 0.94 -16.92 -26.64
C LYS A 465 2.10 -17.66 -27.34
N LYS A 466 1.81 -18.85 -27.83
CA LYS A 466 2.70 -19.63 -28.71
C LYS A 466 2.70 -19.09 -30.11
#